data_539139d38226db72a3136e2abbf50311
#
_entry.id   539139d38226db72a3136e2abbf50311
#
_cell.length_a   1.000
_cell.length_b   1.000
_cell.length_c   1.000
_cell.angle_alpha   90.00
_cell.angle_beta   90.00
_cell.angle_gamma   90.00
#
_symmetry.space_group_name_H-M   'P 1'
#
loop_
_entity.id
_entity.type
_entity.pdbx_description
1 polymer ?
#
loop_
_entity_poly.entity_id
_entity_poly.type
_entity_poly.pdbx_seq_one_letter_code
_entity_poly.pdbx_strand_id
1 'polypeptide(L)'
;YQLVPLLMALKQEVVRLLIADDVGIGKTIEAGLILRELIDRGEVKGFTVLCPPHLCEQWQEELSEKFHLRPVIVSRHTAARLERGLLQSESLFQHYPYTVVSLDYIKSNRRRDEFLSSCPDFVIVDEAHTCAQGSGQGRHQRYALLKGLAEKATRNLLLLTATPHSGDEQAFQNLLGLLDPEFATLTRLDDSRNPIRRRLAKHMVQRRRQDIAEWQDNTQFPDREVAETAYRMQGDWMGLFQDVVNYARELVDRAEDLDQFQQRLHWWAALALLRCISSSPAAAVRTLQNRIDRSTQPEADSAKAIDTLDELGNRTILDSSDESQDDLEPSAQVEDVPLLQQLIARAASLQGPKADPKLKQLIARLKPMLEEGYRPVIFCRYIPTAHYVAEHLAKAFKGYNVQCVTGELHPA
;
A
#
# COMPACT_ATOMS: atom_id res chain seq x y z
N TYR A 1 17.80 9.36 20.12
CA TYR A 1 16.91 8.18 19.97
C TYR A 1 17.23 7.35 18.73
N GLN A 2 17.55 7.97 17.60
CA GLN A 2 17.83 7.28 16.31
C GLN A 2 19.06 6.34 16.34
N LEU A 3 19.95 6.49 17.30
CA LEU A 3 21.09 5.59 17.48
C LEU A 3 20.75 4.28 18.22
N VAL A 4 19.56 4.18 18.82
CA VAL A 4 19.19 2.97 19.57
C VAL A 4 19.14 1.72 18.71
N PRO A 5 18.48 1.70 17.53
CA PRO A 5 18.49 0.53 16.64
C PRO A 5 19.90 0.17 16.15
N LEU A 6 20.75 1.16 15.90
CA LEU A 6 22.16 0.93 15.55
C LEU A 6 22.89 0.19 16.68
N LEU A 7 22.78 0.66 17.92
CA LEU A 7 23.41 0.01 19.07
C LEU A 7 22.86 -1.40 19.34
N MET A 8 21.60 -1.65 19.00
CA MET A 8 21.00 -3.00 19.07
C MET A 8 21.56 -3.90 17.97
N ALA A 9 21.67 -3.40 16.75
CA ALA A 9 22.23 -4.15 15.62
C ALA A 9 23.70 -4.55 15.86
N LEU A 10 24.52 -3.62 16.37
CA LEU A 10 25.94 -3.87 16.66
C LEU A 10 26.20 -4.88 17.78
N LYS A 11 25.18 -5.26 18.56
CA LYS A 11 25.26 -6.31 19.59
C LYS A 11 24.92 -7.71 19.05
N GLN A 12 24.50 -7.81 17.79
CA GLN A 12 24.11 -9.06 17.14
C GLN A 12 25.21 -9.48 16.16
N GLU A 13 25.54 -10.76 16.15
CA GLU A 13 26.45 -11.33 15.16
C GLU A 13 25.82 -11.34 13.76
N VAL A 14 24.54 -11.64 13.68
CA VAL A 14 23.69 -11.50 12.49
C VAL A 14 22.54 -10.58 12.85
N VAL A 15 22.41 -9.47 12.14
CA VAL A 15 21.37 -8.48 12.42
C VAL A 15 20.00 -9.03 12.04
N ARG A 16 19.17 -9.22 13.05
CA ARG A 16 17.73 -9.60 12.92
C ARG A 16 16.93 -8.63 13.76
N LEU A 17 16.42 -7.57 13.13
CA LEU A 17 15.81 -6.45 13.88
C LEU A 17 14.53 -5.98 13.20
N LEU A 18 13.49 -5.76 14.00
CA LEU A 18 12.25 -5.08 13.62
C LEU A 18 12.25 -3.67 14.21
N ILE A 19 12.21 -2.65 13.35
CA ILE A 19 11.99 -1.25 13.73
C ILE A 19 10.54 -0.92 13.45
N ALA A 20 9.75 -0.80 14.53
CA ALA A 20 8.30 -0.63 14.49
C ALA A 20 7.87 0.76 14.99
N ASP A 21 8.63 1.77 14.68
CA ASP A 21 8.42 3.15 15.12
C ASP A 21 7.31 3.84 14.34
N ASP A 22 6.63 4.80 14.98
CA ASP A 22 5.62 5.63 14.34
C ASP A 22 6.15 6.34 13.07
N VAL A 23 5.23 6.75 12.20
CA VAL A 23 5.55 7.53 11.01
C VAL A 23 6.24 8.85 11.40
N GLY A 24 7.32 9.20 10.69
CA GLY A 24 8.05 10.46 10.90
C GLY A 24 9.11 10.43 12.01
N ILE A 25 9.33 9.30 12.68
CA ILE A 25 10.43 9.14 13.65
C ILE A 25 11.79 9.04 12.95
N GLY A 26 11.83 8.54 11.70
CA GLY A 26 13.03 8.45 10.89
C GLY A 26 13.55 7.02 10.70
N LYS A 27 12.66 6.05 10.53
CA LYS A 27 13.02 4.63 10.26
C LYS A 27 14.04 4.46 9.13
N THR A 28 13.90 5.22 8.03
CA THR A 28 14.84 5.20 6.91
C THR A 28 16.25 5.64 7.34
N ILE A 29 16.34 6.67 8.20
CA ILE A 29 17.62 7.14 8.74
C ILE A 29 18.24 6.09 9.64
N GLU A 30 17.45 5.47 10.50
CA GLU A 30 17.92 4.41 11.41
C GLU A 30 18.45 3.20 10.63
N ALA A 31 17.72 2.78 9.60
CA ALA A 31 18.16 1.70 8.71
C ALA A 31 19.43 2.07 7.93
N GLY A 32 19.50 3.31 7.43
CA GLY A 32 20.68 3.83 6.73
C GLY A 32 21.91 3.92 7.63
N LEU A 33 21.76 4.31 8.90
CA LEU A 33 22.84 4.33 9.89
C LEU A 33 23.40 2.92 10.15
N ILE A 34 22.52 1.92 10.34
CA ILE A 34 22.94 0.52 10.53
C ILE A 34 23.69 0.03 9.30
N LEU A 35 23.10 0.24 8.11
CA LEU A 35 23.69 -0.19 6.86
C LEU A 35 25.06 0.44 6.63
N ARG A 36 25.16 1.76 6.80
CA ARG A 36 26.41 2.51 6.60
C ARG A 36 27.52 2.01 7.53
N GLU A 37 27.22 1.85 8.82
CA GLU A 37 28.17 1.38 9.82
C GLU A 37 28.70 -0.02 9.48
N LEU A 38 27.82 -0.96 9.08
CA LEU A 38 28.22 -2.33 8.73
C LEU A 38 29.05 -2.39 7.44
N ILE A 39 28.79 -1.50 6.47
CA ILE A 39 29.61 -1.35 5.27
C ILE A 39 30.99 -0.80 5.64
N ASP A 40 31.07 0.22 6.47
CA ASP A 40 32.33 0.84 6.88
C ASP A 40 33.21 -0.12 7.69
N ARG A 41 32.59 -1.03 8.44
CA ARG A 41 33.30 -2.12 9.13
C ARG A 41 33.74 -3.26 8.19
N GLY A 42 33.25 -3.26 6.96
CA GLY A 42 33.53 -4.35 6.01
C GLY A 42 32.75 -5.65 6.30
N GLU A 43 31.75 -5.59 7.20
CA GLU A 43 30.89 -6.72 7.56
C GLU A 43 29.84 -6.99 6.48
N VAL A 44 29.43 -5.96 5.72
CA VAL A 44 28.47 -6.01 4.62
C VAL A 44 29.12 -5.47 3.35
N LYS A 45 29.10 -6.29 2.28
CA LYS A 45 29.65 -5.93 0.96
C LYS A 45 28.56 -5.50 -0.04
N GLY A 46 27.32 -5.90 0.19
CA GLY A 46 26.18 -5.58 -0.65
C GLY A 46 24.89 -5.61 0.13
N PHE A 47 23.91 -4.85 -0.34
CA PHE A 47 22.59 -4.78 0.29
C PHE A 47 21.47 -4.68 -0.73
N THR A 48 20.28 -5.07 -0.29
CA THR A 48 19.02 -4.85 -1.00
C THR A 48 17.99 -4.21 -0.07
N VAL A 49 17.34 -3.16 -0.55
CA VAL A 49 16.12 -2.62 0.07
C VAL A 49 14.92 -3.15 -0.73
N LEU A 50 14.04 -3.89 -0.07
CA LEU A 50 12.74 -4.31 -0.60
C LEU A 50 11.69 -3.33 -0.11
N CYS A 51 11.02 -2.64 -1.02
CA CYS A 51 10.01 -1.64 -0.66
C CYS A 51 8.85 -1.63 -1.68
N PRO A 52 7.70 -1.00 -1.33
CA PRO A 52 6.65 -0.71 -2.30
C PRO A 52 7.17 0.11 -3.49
N PRO A 53 6.60 -0.06 -4.70
CA PRO A 53 7.10 0.60 -5.92
C PRO A 53 7.28 2.11 -5.80
N HIS A 54 6.33 2.80 -5.17
CA HIS A 54 6.34 4.27 -5.01
C HIS A 54 7.40 4.79 -4.03
N LEU A 55 8.03 3.92 -3.23
CA LEU A 55 9.12 4.29 -2.32
C LEU A 55 10.52 4.04 -2.90
N CYS A 56 10.63 3.41 -4.08
CA CYS A 56 11.93 3.05 -4.64
C CYS A 56 12.82 4.27 -4.90
N GLU A 57 12.27 5.33 -5.46
CA GLU A 57 12.98 6.56 -5.77
C GLU A 57 13.40 7.30 -4.50
N GLN A 58 12.48 7.41 -3.54
CA GLN A 58 12.76 8.00 -2.23
C GLN A 58 13.91 7.26 -1.51
N TRP A 59 13.89 5.92 -1.50
CA TRP A 59 14.97 5.13 -0.91
C TRP A 59 16.31 5.37 -1.61
N GLN A 60 16.33 5.41 -2.95
CA GLN A 60 17.53 5.69 -3.72
C GLN A 60 18.09 7.07 -3.40
N GLU A 61 17.24 8.09 -3.36
CA GLU A 61 17.60 9.47 -3.07
C GLU A 61 18.15 9.61 -1.64
N GLU A 62 17.44 9.13 -0.63
CA GLU A 62 17.87 9.21 0.76
C GLU A 62 19.18 8.48 1.02
N LEU A 63 19.38 7.29 0.44
CA LEU A 63 20.64 6.54 0.56
C LEU A 63 21.79 7.27 -0.15
N SER A 64 21.52 7.88 -1.30
CA SER A 64 22.55 8.59 -2.07
C SER A 64 22.95 9.90 -1.41
N GLU A 65 22.00 10.71 -0.95
CA GLU A 65 22.26 12.04 -0.39
C GLU A 65 22.80 12.00 1.04
N LYS A 66 22.18 11.15 1.90
CA LYS A 66 22.47 11.16 3.33
C LYS A 66 23.56 10.16 3.72
N PHE A 67 23.69 9.06 2.98
CA PHE A 67 24.62 7.98 3.31
C PHE A 67 25.71 7.74 2.26
N HIS A 68 25.68 8.49 1.14
CA HIS A 68 26.62 8.34 0.02
C HIS A 68 26.69 6.92 -0.57
N LEU A 69 25.55 6.22 -0.52
CA LEU A 69 25.34 4.91 -1.12
C LEU A 69 24.49 5.08 -2.38
N ARG A 70 24.97 4.57 -3.52
CA ARG A 70 24.29 4.73 -4.81
C ARG A 70 23.68 3.42 -5.29
N PRO A 71 22.51 3.02 -4.79
CA PRO A 71 21.85 1.81 -5.24
C PRO A 71 21.21 2.00 -6.62
N VAL A 72 21.05 0.89 -7.35
CA VAL A 72 20.24 0.87 -8.58
C VAL A 72 18.81 0.42 -8.25
N ILE A 73 17.83 1.04 -8.92
CA ILE A 73 16.42 0.65 -8.78
C ILE A 73 16.12 -0.52 -9.71
N VAL A 74 15.60 -1.61 -9.12
CA VAL A 74 15.16 -2.81 -9.85
C VAL A 74 13.63 -2.91 -9.76
N SER A 75 12.97 -2.60 -10.86
CA SER A 75 11.53 -2.61 -11.02
C SER A 75 11.12 -3.24 -12.35
N ARG A 76 9.83 -3.38 -12.64
CA ARG A 76 9.34 -3.84 -13.95
C ARG A 76 9.88 -2.98 -15.11
N HIS A 77 10.07 -1.68 -14.88
CA HIS A 77 10.50 -0.73 -15.90
C HIS A 77 12.01 -0.70 -16.12
N THR A 78 12.80 -0.97 -15.08
CA THR A 78 14.27 -0.84 -15.11
C THR A 78 15.01 -2.17 -15.34
N ALA A 79 14.42 -3.29 -14.89
CA ALA A 79 15.08 -4.61 -14.88
C ALA A 79 15.57 -5.02 -16.27
N ALA A 80 14.74 -4.94 -17.31
CA ALA A 80 15.13 -5.31 -18.67
C ALA A 80 16.29 -4.47 -19.24
N ARG A 81 16.43 -3.22 -18.78
CA ARG A 81 17.56 -2.35 -19.15
C ARG A 81 18.84 -2.78 -18.43
N LEU A 82 18.73 -3.09 -17.15
CA LEU A 82 19.86 -3.53 -16.32
C LEU A 82 20.38 -4.91 -16.76
N GLU A 83 19.48 -5.83 -17.11
CA GLU A 83 19.82 -7.18 -17.58
C GLU A 83 20.53 -7.18 -18.94
N ARG A 84 20.29 -6.20 -19.84
CA ARG A 84 20.94 -6.14 -21.17
C ARG A 84 22.46 -6.01 -21.13
N GLY A 85 23.02 -5.52 -20.04
CA GLY A 85 24.47 -5.37 -19.86
C GLY A 85 25.14 -6.56 -19.22
N LEU A 86 24.38 -7.59 -18.82
CA LEU A 86 24.89 -8.74 -18.07
C LEU A 86 25.27 -9.90 -19.00
N LEU A 87 26.26 -10.70 -18.58
CA LEU A 87 26.53 -12.00 -19.19
C LEU A 87 25.39 -12.98 -18.86
N GLN A 88 25.12 -13.95 -19.73
CA GLN A 88 24.01 -14.92 -19.54
C GLN A 88 24.10 -15.74 -18.22
N SER A 89 25.29 -15.84 -17.63
CA SER A 89 25.55 -16.57 -16.37
C SER A 89 25.57 -15.67 -15.14
N GLU A 90 25.42 -14.37 -15.29
CA GLU A 90 25.55 -13.39 -14.21
C GLU A 90 24.18 -12.94 -13.73
N SER A 91 23.94 -13.02 -12.41
CA SER A 91 22.71 -12.48 -11.81
C SER A 91 22.81 -10.96 -11.64
N LEU A 92 21.69 -10.28 -11.85
CA LEU A 92 21.57 -8.84 -11.61
C LEU A 92 22.02 -8.45 -10.20
N PHE A 93 21.68 -9.25 -9.19
CA PHE A 93 22.00 -8.96 -7.79
C PHE A 93 23.45 -9.28 -7.41
N GLN A 94 24.16 -10.04 -8.22
CA GLN A 94 25.62 -10.24 -8.10
C GLN A 94 26.40 -9.10 -8.76
N HIS A 95 25.89 -8.60 -9.89
CA HIS A 95 26.51 -7.51 -10.62
C HIS A 95 26.35 -6.16 -9.91
N TYR A 96 25.13 -5.89 -9.41
CA TYR A 96 24.80 -4.66 -8.69
C TYR A 96 24.74 -4.95 -7.17
N PRO A 97 25.80 -4.67 -6.41
CA PRO A 97 25.82 -5.00 -4.98
C PRO A 97 24.88 -4.15 -4.13
N TYR A 98 24.46 -2.98 -4.63
CA TYR A 98 23.55 -2.05 -3.96
C TYR A 98 22.29 -1.90 -4.79
N THR A 99 21.16 -2.37 -4.26
CA THR A 99 19.89 -2.37 -4.99
C THR A 99 18.72 -1.90 -4.12
N VAL A 100 17.78 -1.19 -4.76
CA VAL A 100 16.44 -0.92 -4.25
C VAL A 100 15.47 -1.65 -5.17
N VAL A 101 14.72 -2.60 -4.63
CA VAL A 101 13.92 -3.55 -5.40
C VAL A 101 12.45 -3.41 -5.06
N SER A 102 11.62 -3.24 -6.08
CA SER A 102 10.17 -3.23 -5.91
C SER A 102 9.67 -4.61 -5.48
N LEU A 103 8.94 -4.66 -4.34
CA LEU A 103 8.28 -5.87 -3.84
C LEU A 103 7.35 -6.49 -4.88
N ASP A 104 6.66 -5.67 -5.66
CA ASP A 104 5.73 -6.15 -6.68
C ASP A 104 6.43 -6.78 -7.89
N TYR A 105 7.64 -6.38 -8.18
CA TYR A 105 8.45 -7.00 -9.21
C TYR A 105 8.99 -8.38 -8.80
N ILE A 106 9.45 -8.48 -7.54
CA ILE A 106 10.18 -9.66 -7.07
C ILE A 106 9.28 -10.78 -6.52
N LYS A 107 8.00 -10.50 -6.20
CA LYS A 107 7.08 -11.46 -5.58
C LYS A 107 6.74 -12.66 -6.45
N SER A 108 6.87 -12.55 -7.81
CA SER A 108 6.56 -13.63 -8.74
C SER A 108 7.51 -14.83 -8.56
N ASN A 109 6.99 -16.05 -8.67
CA ASN A 109 7.75 -17.28 -8.36
C ASN A 109 9.11 -17.35 -9.05
N ARG A 110 9.16 -17.08 -10.35
CA ARG A 110 10.41 -17.13 -11.13
C ARG A 110 11.45 -16.12 -10.64
N ARG A 111 11.05 -14.86 -10.40
CA ARG A 111 11.95 -13.79 -9.96
C ARG A 111 12.35 -13.96 -8.50
N ARG A 112 11.43 -14.48 -7.68
CA ARG A 112 11.70 -14.78 -6.27
C ARG A 112 12.83 -15.79 -6.11
N ASP A 113 12.77 -16.90 -6.83
CA ASP A 113 13.76 -17.98 -6.69
C ASP A 113 15.13 -17.53 -7.18
N GLU A 114 15.22 -16.77 -8.27
CA GLU A 114 16.44 -16.11 -8.73
C GLU A 114 17.00 -15.16 -7.68
N PHE A 115 16.14 -14.31 -7.10
CA PHE A 115 16.54 -13.36 -6.07
C PHE A 115 17.06 -14.05 -4.81
N LEU A 116 16.33 -15.04 -4.28
CA LEU A 116 16.71 -15.76 -3.07
C LEU A 116 18.10 -16.45 -3.19
N SER A 117 18.45 -16.89 -4.40
CA SER A 117 19.74 -17.55 -4.68
C SER A 117 20.91 -16.56 -4.77
N SER A 118 20.65 -15.32 -5.16
CA SER A 118 21.71 -14.35 -5.54
C SER A 118 21.67 -13.03 -4.78
N CYS A 119 20.64 -12.77 -3.96
CA CYS A 119 20.54 -11.52 -3.23
C CYS A 119 21.65 -11.35 -2.19
N PRO A 120 22.06 -10.10 -1.91
CA PRO A 120 23.05 -9.78 -0.89
C PRO A 120 22.70 -10.30 0.50
N ASP A 121 23.72 -10.39 1.36
CA ASP A 121 23.56 -10.89 2.75
C ASP A 121 22.94 -9.86 3.71
N PHE A 122 22.71 -8.63 3.27
CA PHE A 122 21.98 -7.61 4.04
C PHE A 122 20.71 -7.18 3.29
N VAL A 123 19.56 -7.43 3.89
CA VAL A 123 18.26 -7.10 3.30
C VAL A 123 17.45 -6.23 4.26
N ILE A 124 17.02 -5.07 3.77
CA ILE A 124 16.05 -4.19 4.42
C ILE A 124 14.69 -4.44 3.77
N VAL A 125 13.64 -4.60 4.57
CA VAL A 125 12.27 -4.71 4.07
C VAL A 125 11.47 -3.57 4.65
N ASP A 126 11.05 -2.64 3.80
CA ASP A 126 10.19 -1.54 4.21
C ASP A 126 8.72 -1.91 4.06
N GLU A 127 7.88 -1.30 4.90
CA GLU A 127 6.45 -1.65 5.06
C GLU A 127 6.24 -3.16 5.24
N ALA A 128 7.08 -3.78 6.08
CA ALA A 128 7.13 -5.21 6.31
C ALA A 128 5.79 -5.84 6.72
N HIS A 129 4.88 -5.05 7.32
CA HIS A 129 3.52 -5.50 7.66
C HIS A 129 2.72 -5.92 6.42
N THR A 130 3.03 -5.36 5.23
CA THR A 130 2.36 -5.75 3.97
C THR A 130 2.77 -7.13 3.49
N CYS A 131 3.87 -7.65 4.04
CA CYS A 131 4.42 -8.98 3.74
C CYS A 131 4.07 -10.02 4.82
N ALA A 132 3.41 -9.63 5.92
CA ALA A 132 2.96 -10.57 6.93
C ALA A 132 1.79 -11.40 6.40
N GLN A 133 1.80 -12.71 6.65
CA GLN A 133 0.74 -13.61 6.21
C GLN A 133 -0.51 -13.35 7.03
N GLY A 134 -1.57 -12.81 6.39
CA GLY A 134 -2.93 -12.77 6.89
C GLY A 134 -3.81 -13.72 6.07
N SER A 135 -5.13 -13.65 6.24
CA SER A 135 -6.13 -14.53 5.62
C SER A 135 -6.35 -14.34 4.10
N GLY A 136 -5.29 -14.12 3.28
CA GLY A 136 -5.45 -13.91 1.83
C GLY A 136 -4.26 -14.38 0.98
N GLN A 137 -4.53 -14.92 -0.23
CA GLN A 137 -3.53 -15.61 -1.08
C GLN A 137 -2.37 -14.74 -1.60
N GLY A 138 -2.56 -13.50 -1.98
CA GLY A 138 -1.47 -12.67 -2.52
C GLY A 138 -0.49 -12.14 -1.45
N ARG A 139 -0.88 -12.19 -0.17
CA ARG A 139 0.05 -12.05 0.95
C ARG A 139 0.97 -13.28 1.05
N HIS A 140 0.54 -14.44 0.56
CA HIS A 140 1.36 -15.65 0.53
C HIS A 140 2.63 -15.49 -0.29
N GLN A 141 2.59 -14.81 -1.43
CA GLN A 141 3.79 -14.63 -2.27
C GLN A 141 4.83 -13.73 -1.62
N ARG A 142 4.40 -12.60 -1.04
CA ARG A 142 5.31 -11.69 -0.32
C ARG A 142 5.84 -12.35 0.97
N TYR A 143 4.98 -13.04 1.70
CA TYR A 143 5.40 -13.77 2.90
C TYR A 143 6.35 -14.93 2.54
N ALA A 144 6.08 -15.69 1.47
CA ALA A 144 6.97 -16.74 0.99
C ALA A 144 8.36 -16.20 0.61
N LEU A 145 8.43 -15.00 0.00
CA LEU A 145 9.69 -14.32 -0.26
C LEU A 145 10.44 -14.03 1.04
N LEU A 146 9.80 -13.39 2.02
CA LEU A 146 10.42 -13.04 3.28
C LEU A 146 10.83 -14.28 4.10
N LYS A 147 10.01 -15.32 4.07
CA LYS A 147 10.33 -16.60 4.70
C LYS A 147 11.58 -17.21 4.10
N GLY A 148 11.69 -17.25 2.76
CA GLY A 148 12.90 -17.73 2.08
C GLY A 148 14.14 -16.88 2.40
N LEU A 149 13.99 -15.57 2.57
CA LEU A 149 15.06 -14.69 3.05
C LEU A 149 15.49 -15.04 4.49
N ALA A 150 14.52 -15.30 5.37
CA ALA A 150 14.76 -15.60 6.78
C ALA A 150 15.37 -16.97 7.02
N GLU A 151 15.15 -17.95 6.12
CA GLU A 151 15.71 -19.31 6.21
C GLU A 151 17.25 -19.35 6.19
N LYS A 152 17.88 -18.38 5.53
CA LYS A 152 19.36 -18.27 5.56
C LYS A 152 19.78 -17.62 6.88
N ALA A 153 20.20 -18.42 7.85
CA ALA A 153 20.54 -17.97 9.21
C ALA A 153 21.62 -16.87 9.26
N THR A 154 22.56 -16.86 8.30
CA THR A 154 23.63 -15.86 8.21
C THR A 154 23.22 -14.56 7.54
N ARG A 155 21.98 -14.43 7.03
CA ARG A 155 21.51 -13.23 6.35
C ARG A 155 21.05 -12.21 7.36
N ASN A 156 21.55 -11.00 7.24
CA ASN A 156 21.07 -9.86 7.99
C ASN A 156 19.70 -9.42 7.45
N LEU A 157 18.73 -9.28 8.30
CA LEU A 157 17.35 -8.93 7.94
C LEU A 157 16.83 -7.81 8.84
N LEU A 158 16.61 -6.65 8.24
CA LEU A 158 16.06 -5.48 8.91
C LEU A 158 14.65 -5.23 8.41
N LEU A 159 13.67 -5.37 9.29
CA LEU A 159 12.26 -5.14 8.99
C LEU A 159 11.82 -3.78 9.50
N LEU A 160 11.20 -2.97 8.63
CA LEU A 160 10.68 -1.64 8.97
C LEU A 160 9.17 -1.62 8.82
N THR A 161 8.46 -1.05 9.78
CA THR A 161 7.02 -0.81 9.68
C THR A 161 6.58 0.26 10.66
N ALA A 162 5.55 1.04 10.31
CA ALA A 162 4.88 1.94 11.26
C ALA A 162 3.69 1.26 11.96
N THR A 163 3.18 0.19 11.41
CA THR A 163 1.96 -0.50 11.85
C THR A 163 2.21 -1.99 12.05
N PRO A 164 3.00 -2.39 13.09
CA PRO A 164 3.31 -3.80 13.31
C PRO A 164 2.05 -4.64 13.61
N HIS A 165 1.06 -4.03 14.24
CA HIS A 165 -0.24 -4.62 14.53
C HIS A 165 -1.29 -4.01 13.59
N SER A 166 -1.58 -4.68 12.49
CA SER A 166 -2.68 -4.30 11.57
C SER A 166 -4.05 -4.80 12.01
N GLY A 167 -4.22 -5.17 13.29
CA GLY A 167 -5.43 -5.80 13.82
C GLY A 167 -5.48 -7.33 13.61
N ASP A 168 -4.48 -7.92 12.97
CA ASP A 168 -4.33 -9.35 12.74
C ASP A 168 -3.14 -9.87 13.59
N GLU A 169 -3.46 -10.53 14.69
CA GLU A 169 -2.47 -11.06 15.63
C GLU A 169 -1.59 -12.14 14.98
N GLN A 170 -2.17 -12.97 14.12
CA GLN A 170 -1.43 -13.99 13.40
C GLN A 170 -0.42 -13.40 12.41
N ALA A 171 -0.78 -12.33 11.73
CA ALA A 171 0.14 -11.62 10.84
C ALA A 171 1.33 -11.04 11.60
N PHE A 172 1.09 -10.50 12.79
CA PHE A 172 2.16 -10.00 13.64
C PHE A 172 3.09 -11.13 14.14
N GLN A 173 2.52 -12.25 14.60
CA GLN A 173 3.30 -13.41 15.00
C GLN A 173 4.16 -13.96 13.85
N ASN A 174 3.60 -14.02 12.65
CA ASN A 174 4.32 -14.41 11.45
C ASN A 174 5.49 -13.45 11.14
N LEU A 175 5.29 -12.13 11.33
CA LEU A 175 6.33 -11.14 11.15
C LEU A 175 7.48 -11.33 12.16
N LEU A 176 7.14 -11.57 13.43
CA LEU A 176 8.13 -11.86 14.47
C LEU A 176 8.88 -13.17 14.19
N GLY A 177 8.21 -14.18 13.65
CA GLY A 177 8.80 -15.46 13.26
C GLY A 177 9.85 -15.36 12.16
N LEU A 178 9.88 -14.27 11.38
CA LEU A 178 10.95 -13.99 10.41
C LEU A 178 12.26 -13.59 11.07
N LEU A 179 12.21 -13.05 12.30
CA LEU A 179 13.41 -12.71 13.07
C LEU A 179 13.99 -13.95 13.76
N ASP A 180 13.13 -14.72 14.42
CA ASP A 180 13.46 -15.99 15.06
C ASP A 180 12.17 -16.83 15.12
N PRO A 181 12.17 -18.11 14.66
CA PRO A 181 10.97 -18.95 14.67
C PRO A 181 10.31 -19.08 16.04
N GLU A 182 11.06 -19.00 17.14
CA GLU A 182 10.48 -19.08 18.48
C GLU A 182 9.61 -17.87 18.80
N PHE A 183 9.85 -16.71 18.19
CA PHE A 183 9.04 -15.50 18.43
C PHE A 183 7.61 -15.65 17.89
N ALA A 184 7.39 -16.51 16.90
CA ALA A 184 6.05 -16.81 16.40
C ALA A 184 5.16 -17.53 17.43
N THR A 185 5.75 -18.10 18.49
CA THR A 185 5.00 -18.80 19.54
C THR A 185 4.46 -17.87 20.65
N LEU A 186 4.79 -16.59 20.60
CA LEU A 186 4.33 -15.59 21.57
C LEU A 186 2.85 -15.28 21.36
N THR A 187 1.99 -15.86 22.22
CA THR A 187 0.53 -15.66 22.18
C THR A 187 0.07 -14.45 23.00
N ARG A 188 0.89 -13.95 23.94
CA ARG A 188 0.60 -12.77 24.77
C ARG A 188 1.89 -12.00 25.02
N LEU A 189 1.93 -10.77 24.56
CA LEU A 189 3.05 -9.85 24.82
C LEU A 189 3.06 -9.28 26.25
N ASP A 190 1.99 -9.50 27.02
CA ASP A 190 1.81 -8.91 28.36
C ASP A 190 2.59 -9.61 29.49
N ASP A 191 3.05 -10.84 29.28
CA ASP A 191 3.83 -11.56 30.29
C ASP A 191 5.30 -11.15 30.28
N SER A 192 5.64 -10.21 31.14
CA SER A 192 7.03 -9.73 31.33
C SER A 192 8.03 -10.78 31.80
N ARG A 193 7.56 -11.91 32.33
CA ARG A 193 8.38 -13.01 32.83
C ARG A 193 8.77 -14.01 31.73
N ASN A 194 8.11 -13.97 30.58
CA ASN A 194 8.39 -14.87 29.47
C ASN A 194 9.82 -14.65 28.94
N PRO A 195 10.71 -15.67 28.96
CA PRO A 195 12.08 -15.56 28.48
C PRO A 195 12.16 -15.21 26.99
N ILE A 196 11.22 -15.68 26.16
CA ILE A 196 11.15 -15.39 24.73
C ILE A 196 10.88 -13.88 24.52
N ARG A 197 10.03 -13.27 25.33
CA ARG A 197 9.79 -11.82 25.30
C ARG A 197 11.05 -11.01 25.60
N ARG A 198 11.84 -11.44 26.58
CA ARG A 198 13.12 -10.77 26.89
C ARG A 198 14.13 -10.90 25.74
N ARG A 199 14.10 -12.01 25.00
CA ARG A 199 14.90 -12.16 23.79
C ARG A 199 14.36 -11.26 22.69
N LEU A 200 13.05 -11.23 22.45
CA LEU A 200 12.42 -10.37 21.47
C LEU A 200 12.78 -8.89 21.69
N ALA A 201 12.86 -8.43 22.92
CA ALA A 201 13.25 -7.05 23.25
C ALA A 201 14.66 -6.67 22.75
N LYS A 202 15.49 -7.63 22.36
CA LYS A 202 16.80 -7.39 21.71
C LYS A 202 16.69 -7.32 20.18
N HIS A 203 15.56 -7.71 19.62
CA HIS A 203 15.28 -7.83 18.19
C HIS A 203 14.14 -6.94 17.72
N MET A 204 13.53 -6.15 18.59
CA MET A 204 12.44 -5.25 18.25
C MET A 204 12.58 -3.94 19.00
N VAL A 205 12.43 -2.84 18.28
CA VAL A 205 12.26 -1.49 18.84
C VAL A 205 10.95 -0.93 18.33
N GLN A 206 10.17 -0.34 19.26
CA GLN A 206 8.93 0.33 18.94
C GLN A 206 8.82 1.58 19.79
N ARG A 207 8.70 2.73 19.16
CA ARG A 207 8.54 4.03 19.84
C ARG A 207 7.40 4.79 19.20
N ARG A 208 6.63 5.43 20.03
CA ARG A 208 5.59 6.37 19.64
C ARG A 208 6.14 7.78 19.64
N ARG A 209 5.50 8.68 18.92
CA ARG A 209 5.88 10.10 18.95
C ARG A 209 5.93 10.68 20.37
N GLN A 210 5.05 10.23 21.25
CA GLN A 210 5.03 10.61 22.66
C GLN A 210 6.30 10.17 23.43
N ASP A 211 6.84 9.02 23.09
CA ASP A 211 8.02 8.45 23.79
C ASP A 211 9.31 9.22 23.46
N ILE A 212 9.31 10.00 22.36
CA ILE A 212 10.46 10.79 21.91
C ILE A 212 10.30 12.30 22.14
N ALA A 213 9.16 12.74 22.68
CA ALA A 213 8.87 14.17 22.87
C ALA A 213 9.91 14.87 23.76
N GLU A 214 10.45 14.17 24.78
CA GLU A 214 11.50 14.69 25.68
C GLU A 214 12.86 14.91 24.99
N TRP A 215 13.09 14.31 23.81
CA TRP A 215 14.36 14.37 23.07
C TRP A 215 14.35 15.43 21.96
N GLN A 216 13.22 16.11 21.77
CA GLN A 216 13.05 17.11 20.71
C GLN A 216 12.87 18.50 21.31
N ASP A 217 13.97 19.21 21.48
CA ASP A 217 13.97 20.56 22.07
C ASP A 217 13.16 21.62 21.29
N ASN A 218 12.73 21.35 20.05
CA ASN A 218 12.07 22.37 19.20
C ASN A 218 11.04 21.89 18.16
N THR A 219 10.69 20.63 18.09
CA THR A 219 9.63 20.15 17.17
C THR A 219 8.48 19.56 17.98
N GLN A 220 7.56 20.41 18.40
CA GLN A 220 6.26 19.94 18.87
C GLN A 220 5.55 19.30 17.67
N PHE A 221 5.36 17.98 17.70
CA PHE A 221 4.39 17.37 16.81
C PHE A 221 3.04 17.98 17.11
N PRO A 222 2.31 18.48 16.12
CA PRO A 222 0.99 19.03 16.36
C PRO A 222 0.08 17.96 16.97
N ASP A 223 -0.77 18.37 17.90
CA ASP A 223 -1.77 17.48 18.47
C ASP A 223 -2.73 17.01 17.37
N ARG A 224 -3.08 15.74 17.41
CA ARG A 224 -3.99 15.14 16.45
C ARG A 224 -5.43 15.32 16.92
N GLU A 225 -6.17 16.18 16.24
CA GLU A 225 -7.62 16.24 16.39
C GLU A 225 -8.29 15.37 15.31
N VAL A 226 -9.18 14.47 15.73
CA VAL A 226 -9.96 13.62 14.83
C VAL A 226 -11.43 14.05 14.91
N ALA A 227 -11.99 14.44 13.77
CA ALA A 227 -13.40 14.79 13.67
C ALA A 227 -14.06 14.02 12.54
N GLU A 228 -15.16 13.34 12.83
CA GLU A 228 -16.01 12.73 11.81
C GLU A 228 -17.12 13.69 11.41
N THR A 229 -17.39 13.76 10.11
CA THR A 229 -18.45 14.59 9.57
C THR A 229 -19.48 13.71 8.88
N ALA A 230 -20.66 13.58 9.49
CA ALA A 230 -21.76 12.83 8.90
C ALA A 230 -22.51 13.70 7.88
N TYR A 231 -22.85 13.13 6.75
CA TYR A 231 -23.76 13.72 5.76
C TYR A 231 -24.96 12.79 5.54
N ARG A 232 -26.10 13.37 5.18
CA ARG A 232 -27.30 12.60 4.88
C ARG A 232 -27.56 12.59 3.38
N MET A 233 -27.65 11.41 2.80
CA MET A 233 -28.16 11.26 1.44
C MET A 233 -29.67 11.50 1.46
N GLN A 234 -30.18 12.39 0.61
CA GLN A 234 -31.57 12.74 0.51
C GLN A 234 -31.99 12.94 -0.95
N GLY A 235 -33.28 12.86 -1.22
CA GLY A 235 -33.85 13.13 -2.55
C GLY A 235 -33.28 12.21 -3.63
N ASP A 236 -32.91 12.82 -4.74
CA ASP A 236 -32.45 12.10 -5.95
C ASP A 236 -31.15 11.26 -5.71
N TRP A 237 -30.30 11.72 -4.80
CA TRP A 237 -29.10 10.99 -4.41
C TRP A 237 -29.41 9.67 -3.72
N MET A 238 -30.37 9.67 -2.78
CA MET A 238 -30.84 8.45 -2.12
C MET A 238 -31.53 7.52 -3.12
N GLY A 239 -32.34 8.08 -4.05
CA GLY A 239 -32.98 7.31 -5.11
C GLY A 239 -31.95 6.61 -6.01
N LEU A 240 -30.94 7.33 -6.47
CA LEU A 240 -29.85 6.74 -7.27
C LEU A 240 -29.12 5.63 -6.51
N PHE A 241 -28.79 5.87 -5.24
CA PHE A 241 -28.11 4.89 -4.40
C PHE A 241 -28.93 3.61 -4.27
N GLN A 242 -30.24 3.74 -4.04
CA GLN A 242 -31.14 2.59 -3.92
C GLN A 242 -31.25 1.80 -5.22
N ASP A 243 -31.31 2.46 -6.39
CA ASP A 243 -31.36 1.78 -7.68
C ASP A 243 -30.06 1.03 -7.97
N VAL A 244 -28.91 1.61 -7.61
CA VAL A 244 -27.62 0.91 -7.72
C VAL A 244 -27.53 -0.27 -6.76
N VAL A 245 -28.06 -0.16 -5.54
CA VAL A 245 -28.16 -1.29 -4.60
C VAL A 245 -29.00 -2.42 -5.18
N ASN A 246 -30.15 -2.09 -5.78
CA ASN A 246 -31.02 -3.07 -6.41
C ASN A 246 -30.32 -3.76 -7.58
N TYR A 247 -29.67 -3.00 -8.45
CA TYR A 247 -28.86 -3.54 -9.55
C TYR A 247 -27.73 -4.44 -9.05
N ALA A 248 -27.03 -4.04 -7.98
CA ALA A 248 -25.96 -4.84 -7.39
C ALA A 248 -26.48 -6.15 -6.79
N ARG A 249 -27.69 -6.16 -6.20
CA ARG A 249 -28.36 -7.37 -5.71
C ARG A 249 -28.73 -8.30 -6.86
N GLU A 250 -29.39 -7.79 -7.89
CA GLU A 250 -29.72 -8.58 -9.08
C GLU A 250 -28.48 -9.22 -9.73
N LEU A 251 -27.35 -8.50 -9.72
CA LEU A 251 -26.09 -9.01 -10.23
C LEU A 251 -25.55 -10.20 -9.43
N VAL A 252 -25.76 -10.19 -8.11
CA VAL A 252 -25.39 -11.28 -7.21
C VAL A 252 -26.38 -12.44 -7.31
N ASP A 253 -27.68 -12.17 -7.33
CA ASP A 253 -28.74 -13.19 -7.42
C ASP A 253 -28.62 -14.00 -8.73
N ARG A 254 -28.28 -13.36 -9.84
CA ARG A 254 -28.03 -14.05 -11.13
C ARG A 254 -26.80 -14.97 -11.11
N ALA A 255 -25.90 -14.76 -10.15
CA ALA A 255 -24.69 -15.57 -10.01
C ALA A 255 -24.90 -16.83 -9.16
N GLU A 256 -26.05 -17.02 -8.51
CA GLU A 256 -26.28 -18.17 -7.61
C GLU A 256 -26.11 -19.51 -8.30
N ASP A 257 -26.47 -19.63 -9.59
CA ASP A 257 -26.35 -20.85 -10.39
C ASP A 257 -24.99 -21.03 -11.08
N LEU A 258 -24.08 -20.09 -10.94
CA LEU A 258 -22.74 -20.10 -11.54
C LEU A 258 -21.74 -20.85 -10.64
N ASP A 259 -20.56 -21.14 -11.18
CA ASP A 259 -19.47 -21.71 -10.38
C ASP A 259 -18.97 -20.74 -9.29
N GLN A 260 -18.31 -21.28 -8.27
CA GLN A 260 -17.83 -20.48 -7.11
C GLN A 260 -16.91 -19.32 -7.51
N PHE A 261 -16.18 -19.46 -8.61
CA PHE A 261 -15.29 -18.42 -9.09
C PHE A 261 -16.09 -17.25 -9.68
N GLN A 262 -17.05 -17.57 -10.55
CA GLN A 262 -17.94 -16.58 -11.15
C GLN A 262 -18.82 -15.89 -10.11
N GLN A 263 -19.31 -16.62 -9.11
CA GLN A 263 -20.03 -16.02 -7.97
C GLN A 263 -19.19 -14.96 -7.25
N ARG A 264 -17.92 -15.25 -6.93
CA ARG A 264 -17.01 -14.27 -6.31
C ARG A 264 -16.80 -13.06 -7.20
N LEU A 265 -16.68 -13.25 -8.50
CA LEU A 265 -16.53 -12.17 -9.48
C LEU A 265 -17.69 -11.18 -9.41
N HIS A 266 -18.92 -11.69 -9.42
CA HIS A 266 -20.14 -10.86 -9.32
C HIS A 266 -20.24 -10.14 -7.97
N TRP A 267 -19.91 -10.81 -6.88
CA TRP A 267 -19.83 -10.19 -5.55
C TRP A 267 -18.85 -9.02 -5.50
N TRP A 268 -17.65 -9.21 -6.07
CA TRP A 268 -16.65 -8.15 -6.12
C TRP A 268 -17.08 -6.97 -6.97
N ALA A 269 -17.67 -7.27 -8.12
CA ALA A 269 -18.19 -6.26 -9.02
C ALA A 269 -19.32 -5.43 -8.38
N ALA A 270 -20.21 -6.06 -7.62
CA ALA A 270 -21.27 -5.40 -6.87
C ALA A 270 -20.70 -4.49 -5.75
N LEU A 271 -19.72 -5.01 -4.98
CA LEU A 271 -19.06 -4.24 -3.93
C LEU A 271 -18.26 -3.04 -4.48
N ALA A 272 -17.53 -3.21 -5.58
CA ALA A 272 -16.79 -2.13 -6.24
C ALA A 272 -17.76 -1.01 -6.66
N LEU A 273 -18.88 -1.35 -7.29
CA LEU A 273 -19.89 -0.39 -7.69
C LEU A 273 -20.47 0.39 -6.50
N LEU A 274 -20.83 -0.29 -5.41
CA LEU A 274 -21.37 0.34 -4.21
C LEU A 274 -20.36 1.28 -3.53
N ARG A 275 -19.09 0.91 -3.55
CA ARG A 275 -18.00 1.77 -3.03
C ARG A 275 -17.79 3.02 -3.89
N CYS A 276 -17.80 2.87 -5.20
CA CYS A 276 -17.60 3.98 -6.13
C CYS A 276 -18.74 5.00 -6.02
N ILE A 277 -20.00 4.54 -5.99
CA ILE A 277 -21.16 5.46 -5.84
C ILE A 277 -21.15 6.15 -4.47
N SER A 278 -20.70 5.47 -3.42
CA SER A 278 -20.57 6.08 -2.08
C SER A 278 -19.42 7.11 -2.03
N SER A 279 -18.48 7.05 -2.95
CA SER A 279 -17.36 7.99 -3.02
C SER A 279 -17.76 9.33 -3.64
N SER A 280 -18.25 9.32 -4.87
CA SER A 280 -18.72 10.52 -5.56
C SER A 280 -19.59 10.18 -6.79
N PRO A 281 -20.43 11.13 -7.28
CA PRO A 281 -21.18 10.96 -8.52
C PRO A 281 -20.25 10.71 -9.74
N ALA A 282 -19.08 11.35 -9.77
CA ALA A 282 -18.11 11.19 -10.84
C ALA A 282 -17.51 9.77 -10.87
N ALA A 283 -17.19 9.20 -9.70
CA ALA A 283 -16.74 7.82 -9.61
C ALA A 283 -17.85 6.84 -10.05
N ALA A 284 -19.10 7.08 -9.67
CA ALA A 284 -20.22 6.28 -10.13
C ALA A 284 -20.37 6.28 -11.67
N VAL A 285 -20.32 7.46 -12.28
CA VAL A 285 -20.37 7.61 -13.76
C VAL A 285 -19.25 6.80 -14.41
N ARG A 286 -18.02 6.96 -13.95
CA ARG A 286 -16.85 6.28 -14.53
C ARG A 286 -16.96 4.77 -14.42
N THR A 287 -17.32 4.27 -13.24
CA THR A 287 -17.46 2.82 -13.00
C THR A 287 -18.57 2.20 -13.86
N LEU A 288 -19.72 2.85 -13.94
CA LEU A 288 -20.82 2.37 -14.78
C LEU A 288 -20.47 2.43 -16.28
N GLN A 289 -19.73 3.46 -16.73
CA GLN A 289 -19.25 3.56 -18.12
C GLN A 289 -18.26 2.46 -18.45
N ASN A 290 -17.27 2.22 -17.59
CA ASN A 290 -16.29 1.15 -17.78
C ASN A 290 -16.96 -0.23 -17.92
N ARG A 291 -18.08 -0.47 -17.22
CA ARG A 291 -18.87 -1.70 -17.38
C ARG A 291 -19.48 -1.83 -18.77
N ILE A 292 -20.05 -0.75 -19.31
CA ILE A 292 -20.60 -0.77 -20.67
C ILE A 292 -19.48 -1.00 -21.68
N ASP A 293 -18.36 -0.30 -21.53
CA ASP A 293 -17.24 -0.38 -22.47
C ASP A 293 -16.64 -1.80 -22.53
N ARG A 294 -16.54 -2.48 -21.37
CA ARG A 294 -16.04 -3.86 -21.27
C ARG A 294 -17.01 -4.90 -21.81
N SER A 295 -18.32 -4.69 -21.70
CA SER A 295 -19.33 -5.61 -22.24
C SER A 295 -19.25 -5.72 -23.77
N THR A 296 -18.64 -4.73 -24.43
CA THR A 296 -18.47 -4.70 -25.89
C THR A 296 -17.16 -5.30 -26.38
N GLN A 297 -16.25 -5.73 -25.48
CA GLN A 297 -14.97 -6.36 -25.86
C GLN A 297 -15.07 -7.89 -25.77
N PRO A 298 -14.54 -8.65 -26.75
CA PRO A 298 -14.55 -10.10 -26.70
C PRO A 298 -13.65 -10.63 -25.58
N GLU A 299 -14.05 -11.77 -24.99
CA GLU A 299 -13.36 -12.52 -23.93
C GLU A 299 -11.88 -12.81 -24.28
N ALA A 300 -10.99 -11.89 -23.98
CA ALA A 300 -9.58 -12.18 -23.97
C ALA A 300 -9.12 -12.25 -22.51
N ASP A 301 -8.70 -13.45 -22.11
CA ASP A 301 -7.96 -13.75 -20.87
C ASP A 301 -8.73 -14.04 -19.56
N SER A 302 -9.48 -15.16 -19.55
CA SER A 302 -9.91 -15.78 -18.26
C SER A 302 -8.73 -16.12 -17.32
N ALA A 303 -7.55 -16.42 -17.85
CA ALA A 303 -6.35 -16.70 -17.04
C ALA A 303 -5.79 -15.46 -16.33
N LYS A 304 -5.83 -14.29 -17.00
CA LYS A 304 -5.44 -13.02 -16.34
C LYS A 304 -6.46 -12.56 -15.30
N ALA A 305 -7.75 -12.90 -15.50
CA ALA A 305 -8.80 -12.60 -14.53
C ALA A 305 -8.60 -13.36 -13.22
N ILE A 306 -8.05 -14.56 -13.23
CA ILE A 306 -7.78 -15.38 -12.03
C ILE A 306 -6.65 -14.76 -11.20
N ASP A 307 -5.52 -14.42 -11.82
CA ASP A 307 -4.41 -13.73 -11.14
C ASP A 307 -4.85 -12.35 -10.60
N THR A 308 -5.72 -11.66 -11.34
CA THR A 308 -6.26 -10.36 -10.95
C THR A 308 -7.23 -10.46 -9.78
N LEU A 309 -8.03 -11.54 -9.66
CA LEU A 309 -8.96 -11.74 -8.53
C LEU A 309 -8.25 -12.06 -7.23
N ASP A 310 -7.21 -12.88 -7.28
CA ASP A 310 -6.35 -13.13 -6.13
C ASP A 310 -5.61 -11.86 -5.69
N GLU A 311 -5.20 -11.03 -6.63
CA GLU A 311 -4.64 -9.70 -6.34
C GLU A 311 -5.69 -8.73 -5.79
N LEU A 312 -6.92 -8.70 -6.32
CA LEU A 312 -8.04 -7.85 -5.86
C LEU A 312 -8.51 -8.21 -4.46
N GLY A 313 -8.63 -9.50 -4.14
CA GLY A 313 -8.97 -9.98 -2.80
C GLY A 313 -8.00 -9.47 -1.74
N ASN A 314 -6.75 -9.30 -2.12
CA ASN A 314 -5.68 -8.84 -1.25
C ASN A 314 -5.52 -7.32 -1.22
N ARG A 315 -5.87 -6.59 -2.29
CA ARG A 315 -5.82 -5.13 -2.38
C ARG A 315 -6.94 -4.44 -1.63
N THR A 316 -8.03 -5.13 -1.30
CA THR A 316 -9.21 -4.55 -0.64
C THR A 316 -8.96 -4.17 0.82
N ILE A 317 -7.91 -4.68 1.43
CA ILE A 317 -7.59 -4.45 2.85
C ILE A 317 -6.37 -3.54 3.00
N LEU A 318 -5.50 -3.44 1.99
CA LEU A 318 -4.25 -2.70 2.08
C LEU A 318 -4.06 -1.77 0.89
N ASP A 319 -4.07 -0.55 1.21
CA ASP A 319 -3.45 0.64 0.72
C ASP A 319 -2.37 0.47 -0.38
N SER A 320 -2.48 1.38 -1.38
CA SER A 320 -1.39 1.83 -2.24
C SER A 320 -0.70 0.80 -3.13
N SER A 321 -1.32 0.49 -4.24
CA SER A 321 -0.56 0.22 -5.45
C SER A 321 -1.09 1.11 -6.59
N ASP A 322 -0.15 1.77 -7.28
CA ASP A 322 -0.33 2.79 -8.31
C ASP A 322 -1.00 2.33 -9.62
N GLU A 323 -1.66 1.20 -9.64
CA GLU A 323 -2.49 0.81 -10.77
C GLU A 323 -3.91 1.29 -10.50
N SER A 324 -4.45 2.09 -11.41
CA SER A 324 -5.82 2.59 -11.36
C SER A 324 -6.79 1.45 -11.09
N GLN A 325 -7.52 1.52 -9.96
CA GLN A 325 -8.54 0.52 -9.60
C GLN A 325 -9.61 0.40 -10.70
N ASP A 326 -9.69 1.36 -11.61
CA ASP A 326 -10.59 1.37 -12.75
C ASP A 326 -10.29 0.26 -13.78
N ASP A 327 -9.04 -0.24 -13.83
CA ASP A 327 -8.65 -1.31 -14.76
C ASP A 327 -8.88 -2.73 -14.21
N LEU A 328 -9.28 -2.86 -12.95
CA LEU A 328 -9.34 -4.14 -12.23
C LEU A 328 -10.75 -4.63 -11.94
N GLU A 329 -11.79 -3.98 -12.47
CA GLU A 329 -13.14 -4.53 -12.34
C GLU A 329 -13.28 -5.82 -13.17
N PRO A 330 -13.69 -6.92 -12.51
CA PRO A 330 -13.98 -8.14 -13.25
C PRO A 330 -15.13 -7.93 -14.22
N SER A 331 -14.98 -8.40 -15.47
CA SER A 331 -16.04 -8.35 -16.47
C SER A 331 -17.15 -9.36 -16.14
N ALA A 332 -18.19 -8.93 -15.44
CA ALA A 332 -19.46 -9.65 -15.45
C ALA A 332 -20.20 -9.28 -16.74
N GLN A 333 -20.76 -10.23 -17.44
CA GLN A 333 -21.58 -9.96 -18.63
C GLN A 333 -22.68 -8.96 -18.31
N VAL A 334 -22.74 -7.88 -19.08
CA VAL A 334 -23.74 -6.82 -18.89
C VAL A 334 -24.89 -7.09 -19.83
N GLU A 335 -26.03 -7.48 -19.29
CA GLU A 335 -27.25 -7.74 -20.08
C GLU A 335 -28.15 -6.51 -20.21
N ASP A 336 -27.97 -5.47 -19.35
CA ASP A 336 -28.89 -4.32 -19.29
C ASP A 336 -28.18 -2.96 -19.50
N VAL A 337 -27.65 -2.77 -20.70
CA VAL A 337 -27.02 -1.51 -21.11
C VAL A 337 -27.96 -0.29 -20.96
N PRO A 338 -29.27 -0.36 -21.30
CA PRO A 338 -30.18 0.77 -21.13
C PRO A 338 -30.31 1.21 -19.66
N LEU A 339 -30.39 0.29 -18.71
CA LEU A 339 -30.45 0.61 -17.29
C LEU A 339 -29.17 1.30 -16.83
N LEU A 340 -27.99 0.80 -17.22
CA LEU A 340 -26.71 1.42 -16.89
C LEU A 340 -26.62 2.84 -17.44
N GLN A 341 -27.08 3.10 -18.68
CA GLN A 341 -27.12 4.43 -19.27
C GLN A 341 -28.04 5.39 -18.48
N GLN A 342 -29.17 4.92 -17.98
CA GLN A 342 -30.05 5.70 -17.12
C GLN A 342 -29.37 6.05 -15.78
N LEU A 343 -28.70 5.08 -15.15
CA LEU A 343 -27.96 5.30 -13.91
C LEU A 343 -26.82 6.31 -14.10
N ILE A 344 -26.08 6.22 -15.24
CA ILE A 344 -25.05 7.18 -15.61
C ILE A 344 -25.62 8.60 -15.76
N ALA A 345 -26.71 8.75 -16.49
CA ALA A 345 -27.35 10.05 -16.69
C ALA A 345 -27.79 10.67 -15.35
N ARG A 346 -28.38 9.85 -14.45
CA ARG A 346 -28.77 10.30 -13.11
C ARG A 346 -27.56 10.68 -12.26
N ALA A 347 -26.51 9.86 -12.23
CA ALA A 347 -25.28 10.17 -11.50
C ALA A 347 -24.62 11.45 -12.01
N ALA A 348 -24.59 11.66 -13.33
CA ALA A 348 -24.07 12.88 -13.95
C ALA A 348 -24.87 14.13 -13.52
N SER A 349 -26.19 14.03 -13.41
CA SER A 349 -27.05 15.15 -12.98
C SER A 349 -26.85 15.54 -11.50
N LEU A 350 -26.28 14.65 -10.70
CA LEU A 350 -26.01 14.86 -9.27
C LEU A 350 -24.61 15.44 -8.99
N GLN A 351 -23.85 15.77 -10.02
CA GLN A 351 -22.54 16.41 -9.85
C GLN A 351 -22.68 17.87 -9.40
N GLY A 352 -21.77 18.27 -8.52
CA GLY A 352 -21.63 19.63 -8.02
C GLY A 352 -22.24 19.88 -6.64
N PRO A 353 -21.85 21.01 -5.99
CA PRO A 353 -22.15 21.24 -4.57
C PRO A 353 -23.62 21.49 -4.27
N LYS A 354 -24.47 21.67 -5.29
CA LYS A 354 -25.93 21.81 -5.10
C LYS A 354 -26.64 20.48 -4.91
N ALA A 355 -26.17 19.45 -5.63
CA ALA A 355 -26.77 18.13 -5.64
C ALA A 355 -25.99 17.10 -4.80
N ASP A 356 -24.67 17.27 -4.66
CA ASP A 356 -23.81 16.41 -3.86
C ASP A 356 -23.62 16.97 -2.43
N PRO A 357 -24.29 16.38 -1.41
CA PRO A 357 -24.20 16.83 -0.03
C PRO A 357 -22.80 16.62 0.57
N LYS A 358 -22.06 15.61 0.11
CA LYS A 358 -20.69 15.31 0.58
C LYS A 358 -19.72 16.41 0.12
N LEU A 359 -19.77 16.78 -1.15
CA LEU A 359 -18.97 17.88 -1.69
C LEU A 359 -19.34 19.22 -1.05
N LYS A 360 -20.65 19.47 -0.84
CA LYS A 360 -21.12 20.69 -0.15
C LYS A 360 -20.53 20.81 1.25
N GLN A 361 -20.56 19.72 2.02
CA GLN A 361 -20.00 19.72 3.37
C GLN A 361 -18.48 19.87 3.36
N LEU A 362 -17.79 19.23 2.43
CA LEU A 362 -16.34 19.38 2.26
C LEU A 362 -15.97 20.86 2.04
N ILE A 363 -16.66 21.54 1.13
CA ILE A 363 -16.44 22.98 0.87
C ILE A 363 -16.69 23.81 2.13
N ALA A 364 -17.77 23.54 2.85
CA ALA A 364 -18.10 24.26 4.08
C ALA A 364 -17.04 24.06 5.18
N ARG A 365 -16.46 22.84 5.27
CA ARG A 365 -15.43 22.53 6.25
C ARG A 365 -14.06 23.14 5.90
N LEU A 366 -13.72 23.19 4.62
CA LEU A 366 -12.44 23.73 4.16
C LEU A 366 -12.37 25.25 4.27
N LYS A 367 -13.49 25.95 4.14
CA LYS A 367 -13.54 27.41 4.15
C LYS A 367 -12.87 28.03 5.38
N PRO A 368 -13.29 27.72 6.63
CA PRO A 368 -12.65 28.29 7.81
C PRO A 368 -11.18 27.87 7.93
N MET A 369 -10.81 26.65 7.57
CA MET A 369 -9.42 26.20 7.62
C MET A 369 -8.52 27.04 6.69
N LEU A 370 -9.00 27.36 5.50
CA LEU A 370 -8.26 28.20 4.56
C LEU A 370 -8.16 29.66 5.05
N GLU A 371 -9.21 30.20 5.68
CA GLU A 371 -9.23 31.53 6.28
C GLU A 371 -8.24 31.64 7.46
N GLU A 372 -8.05 30.56 8.20
CA GLU A 372 -7.05 30.43 9.28
C GLU A 372 -5.62 30.19 8.77
N GLY A 373 -5.42 30.05 7.45
CA GLY A 373 -4.11 29.87 6.83
C GLY A 373 -3.62 28.44 6.70
N TYR A 374 -4.46 27.44 7.02
CA TYR A 374 -4.11 26.04 6.80
C TYR A 374 -4.00 25.68 5.31
N ARG A 375 -3.19 24.68 5.01
CA ARG A 375 -3.04 24.08 3.67
C ARG A 375 -3.54 22.65 3.69
N PRO A 376 -4.85 22.41 3.58
CA PRO A 376 -5.43 21.09 3.72
C PRO A 376 -5.05 20.17 2.55
N VAL A 377 -4.75 18.91 2.88
CA VAL A 377 -4.56 17.82 1.91
C VAL A 377 -5.79 16.91 1.99
N ILE A 378 -6.40 16.64 0.82
CA ILE A 378 -7.61 15.84 0.72
C ILE A 378 -7.27 14.52 0.05
N PHE A 379 -7.36 13.42 0.79
CA PHE A 379 -7.15 12.09 0.25
C PHE A 379 -8.46 11.53 -0.31
N CYS A 380 -8.43 11.15 -1.58
CA CYS A 380 -9.52 10.50 -2.27
C CYS A 380 -9.12 9.07 -2.62
N ARG A 381 -10.02 8.10 -2.39
CA ARG A 381 -9.74 6.71 -2.71
C ARG A 381 -9.73 6.42 -4.22
N TYR A 382 -10.54 7.17 -4.99
CA TYR A 382 -10.73 6.95 -6.42
C TYR A 382 -10.24 8.17 -7.21
N ILE A 383 -9.52 7.92 -8.29
CA ILE A 383 -9.00 8.98 -9.17
C ILE A 383 -10.12 9.87 -9.70
N PRO A 384 -11.26 9.35 -10.22
CA PRO A 384 -12.37 10.20 -10.64
C PRO A 384 -12.92 11.10 -9.54
N THR A 385 -12.91 10.64 -8.28
CA THR A 385 -13.29 11.47 -7.14
C THR A 385 -12.27 12.58 -6.88
N ALA A 386 -10.96 12.29 -7.00
CA ALA A 386 -9.92 13.29 -6.81
C ALA A 386 -10.04 14.43 -7.84
N HIS A 387 -10.18 14.09 -9.12
CA HIS A 387 -10.40 15.09 -10.19
C HIS A 387 -11.69 15.90 -9.98
N TYR A 388 -12.79 15.21 -9.67
CA TYR A 388 -14.08 15.85 -9.39
C TYR A 388 -14.00 16.84 -8.23
N VAL A 389 -13.40 16.45 -7.12
CA VAL A 389 -13.21 17.31 -5.95
C VAL A 389 -12.32 18.50 -6.29
N ALA A 390 -11.17 18.26 -6.96
CA ALA A 390 -10.24 19.32 -7.33
C ALA A 390 -10.89 20.37 -8.24
N GLU A 391 -11.65 19.95 -9.25
CA GLU A 391 -12.37 20.86 -10.17
C GLU A 391 -13.36 21.75 -9.42
N HIS A 392 -14.14 21.17 -8.53
CA HIS A 392 -15.14 21.93 -7.77
C HIS A 392 -14.54 22.83 -6.70
N LEU A 393 -13.44 22.41 -6.07
CA LEU A 393 -12.70 23.24 -5.11
C LEU A 393 -12.04 24.44 -5.80
N ALA A 394 -11.45 24.25 -6.98
CA ALA A 394 -10.88 25.34 -7.77
C ALA A 394 -11.95 26.40 -8.14
N LYS A 395 -13.17 25.96 -8.40
CA LYS A 395 -14.31 26.88 -8.66
C LYS A 395 -14.80 27.58 -7.40
N ALA A 396 -14.80 26.87 -6.24
CA ALA A 396 -15.28 27.41 -4.97
C ALA A 396 -14.29 28.38 -4.32
N PHE A 397 -12.99 28.13 -4.48
CA PHE A 397 -11.90 28.87 -3.83
C PHE A 397 -10.98 29.55 -4.84
N LYS A 398 -11.50 30.51 -5.61
CA LYS A 398 -10.81 31.18 -6.72
C LYS A 398 -9.48 31.87 -6.38
N GLY A 399 -9.18 32.10 -5.11
CA GLY A 399 -7.93 32.72 -4.64
C GLY A 399 -6.82 31.73 -4.27
N TYR A 400 -7.09 30.42 -4.35
CA TYR A 400 -6.19 29.38 -3.92
C TYR A 400 -5.74 28.51 -5.08
N ASN A 401 -4.50 28.04 -5.04
CA ASN A 401 -3.99 27.05 -6.01
C ASN A 401 -4.42 25.65 -5.57
N VAL A 402 -5.30 24.99 -6.35
CA VAL A 402 -5.77 23.65 -6.12
C VAL A 402 -5.06 22.71 -7.08
N GLN A 403 -4.29 21.77 -6.58
CA GLN A 403 -3.59 20.75 -7.36
C GLN A 403 -4.19 19.37 -7.07
N CYS A 404 -4.28 18.54 -8.11
CA CYS A 404 -4.68 17.14 -8.02
C CYS A 404 -3.48 16.28 -8.40
N VAL A 405 -3.07 15.40 -7.48
CA VAL A 405 -2.00 14.43 -7.71
C VAL A 405 -2.63 13.04 -7.68
N THR A 406 -2.41 12.27 -8.71
CA THR A 406 -2.94 10.89 -8.86
C THR A 406 -1.82 9.96 -9.32
N GLY A 407 -2.00 8.64 -9.16
CA GLY A 407 -1.07 7.64 -9.64
C GLY A 407 -0.93 7.57 -11.19
N GLU A 408 -1.76 8.31 -11.94
CA GLU A 408 -1.62 8.45 -13.40
C GLU A 408 -0.50 9.44 -13.80
N LEU A 409 -0.05 10.28 -12.87
CA LEU A 409 1.06 11.20 -13.13
C LEU A 409 2.36 10.42 -13.07
N HIS A 410 3.12 10.42 -14.16
CA HIS A 410 4.50 9.93 -14.11
C HIS A 410 5.31 10.79 -13.15
N PRO A 411 6.15 10.16 -12.28
CA PRO A 411 7.14 10.92 -11.52
C PRO A 411 8.01 11.71 -12.49
N ALA A 412 8.20 12.99 -12.19
CA ALA A 412 8.94 13.92 -13.03
C ALA A 412 10.45 13.64 -13.00
#